data_6ae2d55cd83685173a3e7e1729a6ea9f
#
_entry.id   6ae2d55cd83685173a3e7e1729a6ea9f
#
_cell.length_a   1.000
_cell.length_b   1.000
_cell.length_c   1.000
_cell.angle_alpha   90.00
_cell.angle_beta   90.00
_cell.angle_gamma   90.00
#
_symmetry.space_group_name_H-M   'P 1'
#
loop_
_entity.id
_entity.type
_entity.pdbx_description
1 polymer ?
#
loop_
_entity_poly.entity_id
_entity_poly.type
_entity_poly.pdbx_seq_one_letter_code
_entity_poly.pdbx_strand_id
1 'polypeptide(L)'
;MQRQRPVRAASILLATLVATAGCRDAPNGLSVSRQGAIQRSIDDSRRTAIVNAVEIAASAVVSVNATVRQRLVPRSRFDALFLPPGAEREVRSSGTGLIVLPDGVIVTNQHVVAGAERVVVTLADGREFEGQLLGEDPLTDIAVIRIPGRDLPVSRLGSSEDLMIGEWVVALGNPYAYLLGNAEPTVTVGVVSATGRNILPSENQVGLYLDMIQTDAAINPGNSGGPLVNASGEVVGINSSILSNSGGNVGLGFAIPIERAVRVADEIVRTGTVRRAWLGLEVSGPGQAGDWRRTDGVQVTSVAPDGPAAAAGLRPGDVLASAAGHPLRNYLDWEAVKLDLHVGDAVTARVRRDDDARDIRIVSADLPTVTAAKVTVLRDLELVTITPAIRAEREVRSDQGALIYRLSDAVSRATGLRTGDVIIAINRTAVRSAQEFADLVNSLPPGQPFRVTFERGSAYSWVDLSFR
;
A
#
# COMPACT_ATOMS: atom_id res chain seq x y z
N MET A 1 1.28 -108.94 -7.42
CA MET A 1 2.35 -109.19 -8.39
C MET A 1 3.18 -107.89 -8.46
N GLN A 2 4.23 -107.84 -7.73
CA GLN A 2 5.63 -107.94 -8.04
C GLN A 2 6.08 -107.15 -9.26
N ARG A 3 6.87 -106.12 -9.07
CA ARG A 3 8.29 -106.02 -9.48
C ARG A 3 9.03 -104.81 -8.93
N GLN A 4 10.02 -105.12 -8.13
CA GLN A 4 11.10 -104.23 -7.70
C GLN A 4 12.02 -103.93 -8.87
N ARG A 5 12.59 -102.71 -8.92
CA ARG A 5 13.87 -102.39 -9.56
C ARG A 5 14.64 -101.31 -8.79
N PRO A 6 15.97 -101.28 -8.89
CA PRO A 6 16.85 -101.01 -7.80
C PRO A 6 17.35 -99.52 -7.77
N VAL A 7 17.82 -99.17 -6.59
CA VAL A 7 18.48 -97.93 -6.21
C VAL A 7 19.86 -97.81 -6.92
N ARG A 8 20.11 -96.69 -7.56
CA ARG A 8 21.49 -96.27 -7.94
C ARG A 8 21.87 -95.11 -7.03
N ALA A 9 22.94 -95.32 -6.25
CA ALA A 9 23.63 -94.29 -5.47
C ALA A 9 24.41 -93.32 -6.38
N ALA A 10 24.14 -92.06 -6.26
CA ALA A 10 24.96 -90.99 -6.85
C ALA A 10 25.68 -90.31 -5.72
N SER A 11 26.98 -90.41 -5.69
CA SER A 11 27.90 -89.69 -4.77
C SER A 11 27.94 -88.21 -5.07
N ILE A 12 27.54 -87.40 -4.13
CA ILE A 12 27.65 -85.94 -4.22
C ILE A 12 28.94 -85.56 -3.53
N LEU A 13 29.89 -85.03 -4.31
CA LEU A 13 31.13 -84.43 -3.86
C LEU A 13 30.80 -83.03 -3.26
N LEU A 14 30.98 -82.88 -1.94
CA LEU A 14 30.75 -81.58 -1.23
C LEU A 14 32.05 -80.77 -1.34
N ALA A 15 32.04 -79.77 -2.24
CA ALA A 15 33.09 -78.78 -2.31
C ALA A 15 32.84 -77.68 -1.27
N THR A 16 33.60 -77.64 -0.20
CA THR A 16 33.60 -76.60 0.83
C THR A 16 34.29 -75.39 0.28
N LEU A 17 33.52 -74.37 -0.08
CA LEU A 17 34.02 -72.99 -0.40
C LEU A 17 34.13 -72.23 0.92
N VAL A 18 35.32 -72.05 1.40
CA VAL A 18 35.62 -71.17 2.54
C VAL A 18 35.56 -69.69 2.02
N ALA A 19 34.45 -69.01 2.30
CA ALA A 19 34.36 -67.57 2.09
C ALA A 19 35.02 -66.84 3.25
N THR A 20 36.20 -66.29 3.01
CA THR A 20 36.84 -65.36 3.94
C THR A 20 36.05 -64.05 3.91
N ALA A 21 35.17 -63.88 4.91
CA ALA A 21 34.52 -62.60 5.18
C ALA A 21 35.60 -61.64 5.76
N GLY A 22 36.14 -60.79 4.90
CA GLY A 22 36.93 -59.64 5.36
C GLY A 22 36.04 -58.68 6.09
N CYS A 23 36.22 -58.55 7.41
CA CYS A 23 35.67 -57.44 8.18
C CYS A 23 36.22 -56.13 7.59
N ARG A 24 35.38 -55.40 6.88
CA ARG A 24 35.60 -54.02 6.59
C ARG A 24 35.19 -53.25 7.83
N ASP A 25 36.13 -52.57 8.44
CA ASP A 25 35.89 -51.63 9.54
C ASP A 25 34.83 -50.64 9.10
N ALA A 26 33.72 -50.59 9.84
CA ALA A 26 32.73 -49.56 9.67
C ALA A 26 33.36 -48.25 10.14
N PRO A 27 33.26 -47.14 9.39
CA PRO A 27 33.75 -45.85 9.86
C PRO A 27 32.94 -45.41 11.08
N ASN A 28 33.62 -45.27 12.22
CA ASN A 28 33.05 -44.68 13.44
C ASN A 28 32.80 -43.18 13.21
N GLY A 29 31.64 -42.86 12.68
CA GLY A 29 31.18 -41.47 12.50
C GLY A 29 29.74 -41.45 12.05
N LEU A 30 28.96 -40.53 12.57
CA LEU A 30 27.61 -40.24 12.07
C LEU A 30 27.74 -39.72 10.63
N SER A 31 27.51 -40.59 9.64
CA SER A 31 27.51 -40.20 8.25
C SER A 31 26.10 -40.16 7.70
N VAL A 32 25.71 -39.05 7.09
CA VAL A 32 24.49 -38.96 6.31
C VAL A 32 24.74 -39.63 4.95
N SER A 33 24.46 -40.91 4.81
CA SER A 33 24.63 -41.62 3.55
C SER A 33 23.53 -41.23 2.56
N ARG A 34 23.92 -40.78 1.37
CA ARG A 34 23.03 -40.57 0.23
C ARG A 34 22.91 -41.88 -0.56
N GLN A 35 21.78 -42.54 -0.50
CA GLN A 35 21.49 -43.71 -1.33
C GLN A 35 20.89 -43.27 -2.68
N GLY A 36 21.63 -43.44 -3.76
CA GLY A 36 21.55 -42.75 -5.05
C GLY A 36 20.18 -42.61 -5.74
N ALA A 37 19.42 -43.65 -6.03
CA ALA A 37 18.16 -43.53 -6.80
C ALA A 37 16.96 -43.17 -5.93
N ILE A 38 16.88 -43.72 -4.72
CA ILE A 38 15.83 -43.41 -3.74
C ILE A 38 15.97 -41.96 -3.28
N GLN A 39 17.19 -41.47 -3.06
CA GLN A 39 17.45 -40.10 -2.66
C GLN A 39 17.03 -39.09 -3.75
N ARG A 40 17.29 -39.41 -5.04
CA ARG A 40 16.83 -38.55 -6.15
C ARG A 40 15.32 -38.47 -6.20
N SER A 41 14.60 -39.60 -6.05
CA SER A 41 13.14 -39.63 -6.01
C SER A 41 12.59 -38.83 -4.82
N ILE A 42 13.24 -38.87 -3.66
CA ILE A 42 12.89 -38.04 -2.49
C ILE A 42 13.14 -36.55 -2.77
N ASP A 43 14.31 -36.20 -3.33
CA ASP A 43 14.66 -34.81 -3.64
C ASP A 43 13.71 -34.21 -4.68
N ASP A 44 13.33 -34.98 -5.71
CA ASP A 44 12.33 -34.56 -6.69
C ASP A 44 10.94 -34.35 -6.06
N SER A 45 10.53 -35.23 -5.12
CA SER A 45 9.25 -35.07 -4.43
C SER A 45 9.21 -33.88 -3.46
N ARG A 46 10.35 -33.41 -3.00
CA ARG A 46 10.46 -32.20 -2.14
C ARG A 46 10.36 -30.89 -2.95
N ARG A 47 10.64 -30.91 -4.25
CA ARG A 47 10.52 -29.77 -5.15
C ARG A 47 9.05 -29.56 -5.54
N THR A 48 8.28 -29.04 -4.60
CA THR A 48 6.88 -28.66 -4.81
C THR A 48 6.78 -27.35 -5.58
N ALA A 49 5.59 -27.01 -6.09
CA ALA A 49 5.32 -25.72 -6.69
C ALA A 49 5.68 -24.56 -5.74
N ILE A 50 5.46 -24.73 -4.43
CA ILE A 50 5.82 -23.77 -3.40
C ILE A 50 7.33 -23.53 -3.35
N VAL A 51 8.15 -24.60 -3.33
CA VAL A 51 9.62 -24.50 -3.32
C VAL A 51 10.11 -23.77 -4.57
N ASN A 52 9.57 -24.14 -5.73
CA ASN A 52 9.94 -23.48 -6.99
C ASN A 52 9.54 -21.99 -7.01
N ALA A 53 8.35 -21.65 -6.50
CA ALA A 53 7.90 -20.27 -6.40
C ALA A 53 8.83 -19.41 -5.52
N VAL A 54 9.27 -19.98 -4.39
CA VAL A 54 10.24 -19.33 -3.49
C VAL A 54 11.60 -19.14 -4.17
N GLU A 55 12.14 -20.17 -4.84
CA GLU A 55 13.42 -20.11 -5.56
C GLU A 55 13.40 -19.00 -6.63
N ILE A 56 12.27 -18.78 -7.29
CA ILE A 56 12.10 -17.73 -8.30
C ILE A 56 12.04 -16.33 -7.66
N ALA A 57 11.27 -16.17 -6.59
CA ALA A 57 10.93 -14.86 -6.05
C ALA A 57 11.96 -14.33 -5.02
N ALA A 58 12.61 -15.22 -4.26
CA ALA A 58 13.40 -14.86 -3.08
C ALA A 58 14.55 -13.89 -3.35
N SER A 59 15.21 -14.00 -4.52
CA SER A 59 16.38 -13.17 -4.85
C SER A 59 16.07 -11.67 -4.96
N ALA A 60 14.83 -11.33 -5.34
CA ALA A 60 14.37 -9.94 -5.50
C ALA A 60 13.74 -9.35 -4.22
N VAL A 61 13.62 -10.16 -3.16
CA VAL A 61 13.10 -9.71 -1.86
C VAL A 61 14.23 -9.10 -1.05
N VAL A 62 14.01 -7.90 -0.51
CA VAL A 62 15.00 -7.15 0.25
C VAL A 62 14.48 -6.76 1.63
N SER A 63 15.38 -6.62 2.60
CA SER A 63 15.08 -6.00 3.88
C SER A 63 15.13 -4.47 3.75
N VAL A 64 14.14 -3.78 4.29
CA VAL A 64 14.07 -2.32 4.34
C VAL A 64 14.11 -1.87 5.80
N ASN A 65 15.16 -1.13 6.17
CA ASN A 65 15.35 -0.60 7.50
C ASN A 65 15.33 0.93 7.46
N ALA A 66 14.34 1.52 8.08
CA ALA A 66 14.16 2.97 8.13
C ALA A 66 14.48 3.52 9.52
N THR A 67 15.20 4.64 9.58
CA THR A 67 15.49 5.37 10.82
C THR A 67 14.68 6.65 10.84
N VAL A 68 13.86 6.82 11.87
CA VAL A 68 12.98 7.96 12.08
C VAL A 68 13.39 8.67 13.36
N ARG A 69 13.51 10.00 13.36
CA ARG A 69 13.64 10.78 14.60
C ARG A 69 12.27 11.16 15.13
N GLN A 70 11.97 10.64 16.29
CA GLN A 70 10.74 10.94 16.97
C GLN A 70 11.01 11.94 18.11
N ARG A 71 10.34 13.11 18.04
CA ARG A 71 10.40 14.09 19.13
C ARG A 71 9.68 13.52 20.37
N LEU A 72 10.38 13.53 21.49
CA LEU A 72 9.80 13.11 22.75
C LEU A 72 8.85 14.19 23.26
N VAL A 73 7.56 13.83 23.37
CA VAL A 73 6.55 14.71 23.98
C VAL A 73 6.37 14.25 25.43
N PRO A 74 6.55 15.15 26.41
CA PRO A 74 6.32 14.82 27.81
C PRO A 74 4.89 14.33 28.04
N ARG A 75 4.74 13.16 28.66
CA ARG A 75 3.41 12.59 28.97
C ARG A 75 2.82 13.16 30.26
N SER A 76 3.66 13.83 31.08
CA SER A 76 3.26 14.47 32.33
C SER A 76 4.06 15.74 32.57
N ARG A 77 3.59 16.60 33.51
CA ARG A 77 4.35 17.78 33.96
C ARG A 77 5.67 17.38 34.61
N PHE A 78 5.74 16.19 35.22
CA PHE A 78 6.95 15.65 35.84
C PHE A 78 7.96 15.27 34.73
N ASP A 79 7.52 14.60 33.64
CA ASP A 79 8.40 14.27 32.52
C ASP A 79 8.99 15.53 31.87
N ALA A 80 8.21 16.63 31.81
CA ALA A 80 8.64 17.90 31.24
C ALA A 80 9.82 18.55 32.00
N LEU A 81 10.03 18.18 33.27
CA LEU A 81 11.16 18.64 34.09
C LEU A 81 12.46 17.91 33.76
N PHE A 82 12.39 16.70 33.26
CA PHE A 82 13.55 15.83 32.99
C PHE A 82 13.87 15.68 31.49
N LEU A 83 12.92 15.97 30.61
CA LEU A 83 13.15 15.94 29.16
C LEU A 83 13.74 17.27 28.70
N PRO A 84 14.94 17.29 28.11
CA PRO A 84 15.48 18.51 27.50
C PRO A 84 14.52 19.05 26.44
N PRO A 85 14.40 20.40 26.28
CA PRO A 85 13.63 20.97 25.18
C PRO A 85 14.16 20.47 23.84
N GLY A 86 13.28 19.85 23.02
CA GLY A 86 13.67 19.29 21.74
C GLY A 86 14.30 17.90 21.78
N ALA A 87 14.21 17.18 22.91
CA ALA A 87 14.70 15.81 23.01
C ALA A 87 14.10 14.94 21.90
N GLU A 88 14.95 14.24 21.17
CA GLU A 88 14.60 13.30 20.08
C GLU A 88 15.11 11.91 20.41
N ARG A 89 14.39 10.90 19.91
CA ARG A 89 14.80 9.51 19.98
C ARG A 89 14.80 8.94 18.58
N GLU A 90 15.85 8.21 18.22
CA GLU A 90 15.85 7.40 17.03
C GLU A 90 14.96 6.17 17.24
N VAL A 91 14.00 5.99 16.32
CA VAL A 91 13.14 4.81 16.26
C VAL A 91 13.45 4.13 14.94
N ARG A 92 13.65 2.81 14.97
CA ARG A 92 13.84 2.01 13.76
C ARG A 92 12.53 1.34 13.39
N SER A 93 12.15 1.49 12.13
CA SER A 93 11.12 0.71 11.46
C SER A 93 11.80 -0.32 10.58
N SER A 94 11.27 -1.52 10.52
CA SER A 94 11.81 -2.60 9.70
C SER A 94 10.68 -3.27 8.94
N GLY A 95 10.92 -3.53 7.67
CA GLY A 95 9.99 -4.20 6.77
C GLY A 95 10.72 -4.87 5.62
N THR A 96 9.97 -5.19 4.60
CA THR A 96 10.42 -5.86 3.40
C THR A 96 10.18 -4.97 2.18
N GLY A 97 10.93 -5.17 1.14
CA GLY A 97 10.73 -4.54 -0.17
C GLY A 97 10.92 -5.53 -1.30
N LEU A 98 10.52 -5.13 -2.48
CA LEU A 98 10.55 -5.91 -3.69
C LEU A 98 11.24 -5.13 -4.81
N ILE A 99 12.31 -5.66 -5.38
CA ILE A 99 12.98 -5.05 -6.53
C ILE A 99 12.12 -5.29 -7.77
N VAL A 100 11.62 -4.21 -8.38
CA VAL A 100 10.70 -4.25 -9.54
C VAL A 100 11.37 -3.81 -10.85
N LEU A 101 12.52 -3.12 -10.78
CA LEU A 101 13.30 -2.73 -11.96
C LEU A 101 14.79 -2.98 -11.74
N PRO A 102 15.55 -3.34 -12.80
CA PRO A 102 16.96 -3.72 -12.69
C PRO A 102 17.91 -2.56 -12.33
N ASP A 103 17.42 -1.32 -12.44
CA ASP A 103 18.13 -0.11 -12.02
C ASP A 103 17.93 0.25 -10.54
N GLY A 104 17.38 -0.68 -9.75
CA GLY A 104 17.27 -0.58 -8.31
C GLY A 104 16.00 0.10 -7.79
N VAL A 105 14.92 0.11 -8.55
CA VAL A 105 13.61 0.54 -8.05
C VAL A 105 12.99 -0.56 -7.21
N ILE A 106 12.61 -0.19 -5.99
CA ILE A 106 12.05 -1.08 -4.97
C ILE A 106 10.69 -0.54 -4.55
N VAL A 107 9.70 -1.42 -4.48
CA VAL A 107 8.38 -1.17 -3.90
C VAL A 107 8.35 -1.71 -2.48
N THR A 108 7.80 -0.94 -1.56
CA THR A 108 7.53 -1.32 -0.17
C THR A 108 6.25 -0.65 0.32
N ASN A 109 5.83 -0.93 1.57
CA ASN A 109 4.74 -0.17 2.17
C ASN A 109 5.19 1.22 2.64
N GLN A 110 4.27 2.18 2.56
CA GLN A 110 4.49 3.54 3.03
C GLN A 110 4.78 3.59 4.54
N HIS A 111 4.01 2.84 5.36
CA HIS A 111 4.19 2.82 6.80
C HIS A 111 5.56 2.28 7.25
N VAL A 112 6.29 1.53 6.41
CA VAL A 112 7.65 1.06 6.68
C VAL A 112 8.64 2.21 6.67
N VAL A 113 8.45 3.19 5.76
CA VAL A 113 9.37 4.31 5.52
C VAL A 113 8.83 5.67 5.95
N ALA A 114 7.64 5.72 6.53
CA ALA A 114 6.98 6.96 6.94
C ALA A 114 7.87 7.84 7.83
N GLY A 115 8.17 9.05 7.37
CA GLY A 115 9.00 10.01 8.09
C GLY A 115 10.46 9.60 8.25
N ALA A 116 10.97 8.64 7.46
CA ALA A 116 12.34 8.18 7.53
C ALA A 116 13.33 9.28 7.10
N GLU A 117 14.33 9.52 7.93
CA GLU A 117 15.49 10.36 7.58
C GLU A 117 16.54 9.56 6.80
N ARG A 118 16.61 8.26 7.05
CA ARG A 118 17.55 7.34 6.42
C ARG A 118 16.88 5.99 6.17
N VAL A 119 17.11 5.44 4.99
CA VAL A 119 16.66 4.11 4.60
C VAL A 119 17.88 3.28 4.20
N VAL A 120 18.01 2.08 4.76
CA VAL A 120 19.03 1.09 4.40
C VAL A 120 18.33 -0.14 3.86
N VAL A 121 18.75 -0.57 2.68
CA VAL A 121 18.24 -1.76 1.99
C VAL A 121 19.29 -2.84 2.00
N THR A 122 18.96 -4.04 2.49
CA THR A 122 19.82 -5.23 2.47
C THR A 122 19.25 -6.27 1.51
N LEU A 123 20.03 -6.68 0.53
CA LEU A 123 19.67 -7.70 -0.44
C LEU A 123 19.78 -9.12 0.16
N ALA A 124 19.16 -10.10 -0.49
CA ALA A 124 19.23 -11.51 -0.08
C ALA A 124 20.65 -12.08 -0.04
N ASP A 125 21.59 -11.52 -0.82
CA ASP A 125 23.01 -11.89 -0.82
C ASP A 125 23.85 -11.16 0.26
N GLY A 126 23.23 -10.32 1.09
CA GLY A 126 23.86 -9.59 2.19
C GLY A 126 24.44 -8.24 1.80
N ARG A 127 24.39 -7.82 0.54
CA ARG A 127 24.83 -6.46 0.14
C ARG A 127 23.89 -5.42 0.72
N GLU A 128 24.46 -4.34 1.25
CA GLU A 128 23.71 -3.21 1.80
C GLU A 128 23.87 -1.97 0.92
N PHE A 129 22.78 -1.23 0.80
CA PHE A 129 22.73 0.03 0.05
C PHE A 129 21.97 1.09 0.84
N GLU A 130 22.39 2.33 0.72
CA GLU A 130 21.59 3.47 1.14
C GLU A 130 20.50 3.71 0.11
N GLY A 131 19.24 3.68 0.56
CA GLY A 131 18.05 3.85 -0.26
C GLY A 131 17.62 5.30 -0.31
N GLN A 132 17.35 5.80 -1.51
CA GLN A 132 16.71 7.10 -1.72
C GLN A 132 15.20 6.89 -1.84
N LEU A 133 14.41 7.51 -0.96
CA LEU A 133 12.96 7.56 -1.09
C LEU A 133 12.61 8.45 -2.30
N LEU A 134 12.01 7.86 -3.35
CA LEU A 134 11.55 8.59 -4.53
C LEU A 134 10.20 9.26 -4.29
N GLY A 135 9.36 8.64 -3.49
CA GLY A 135 8.05 9.14 -3.08
C GLY A 135 7.26 8.09 -2.33
N GLU A 136 6.17 8.54 -1.76
CA GLU A 136 5.26 7.69 -0.98
C GLU A 136 3.82 8.10 -1.17
N ASP A 137 2.91 7.14 -1.04
CA ASP A 137 1.47 7.36 -1.06
C ASP A 137 0.81 6.76 0.19
N PRO A 138 0.54 7.59 1.20
CA PRO A 138 -0.10 7.14 2.43
C PRO A 138 -1.50 6.55 2.22
N LEU A 139 -2.19 6.94 1.14
CA LEU A 139 -3.55 6.49 0.91
C LEU A 139 -3.62 5.03 0.46
N THR A 140 -2.69 4.59 -0.39
CA THR A 140 -2.58 3.20 -0.85
C THR A 140 -1.57 2.38 -0.07
N ASP A 141 -0.86 2.99 0.88
CA ASP A 141 0.21 2.37 1.67
C ASP A 141 1.36 1.82 0.80
N ILE A 142 1.73 2.54 -0.28
CA ILE A 142 2.84 2.20 -1.16
C ILE A 142 3.92 3.28 -1.09
N ALA A 143 5.18 2.85 -1.07
CA ALA A 143 6.35 3.71 -1.21
C ALA A 143 7.35 3.13 -2.21
N VAL A 144 8.14 4.01 -2.82
CA VAL A 144 9.16 3.64 -3.79
C VAL A 144 10.52 4.15 -3.34
N ILE A 145 11.47 3.22 -3.30
CA ILE A 145 12.87 3.47 -2.94
C ILE A 145 13.72 3.19 -4.17
N ARG A 146 14.81 3.92 -4.34
CA ARG A 146 15.85 3.61 -5.31
C ARG A 146 17.17 3.34 -4.61
N ILE A 147 17.84 2.26 -5.00
CA ILE A 147 19.20 1.96 -4.60
C ILE A 147 20.16 2.10 -5.78
N PRO A 148 21.42 2.50 -5.54
CA PRO A 148 22.43 2.49 -6.59
C PRO A 148 22.85 1.04 -6.87
N GLY A 149 22.52 0.51 -8.05
CA GLY A 149 22.87 -0.85 -8.44
C GLY A 149 22.64 -1.07 -9.93
N ARG A 150 23.30 -2.10 -10.46
CA ARG A 150 23.09 -2.58 -11.83
C ARG A 150 22.94 -4.10 -11.78
N ASP A 151 22.17 -4.63 -12.72
CA ASP A 151 21.94 -6.08 -12.85
C ASP A 151 21.40 -6.70 -11.56
N LEU A 152 20.51 -5.97 -10.88
CA LEU A 152 19.84 -6.45 -9.68
C LEU A 152 18.78 -7.49 -10.04
N PRO A 153 18.55 -8.49 -9.18
CA PRO A 153 17.47 -9.45 -9.40
C PRO A 153 16.11 -8.73 -9.38
N VAL A 154 15.26 -9.03 -10.35
CA VAL A 154 13.94 -8.41 -10.51
C VAL A 154 12.86 -9.45 -10.35
N SER A 155 11.80 -9.09 -9.64
CA SER A 155 10.64 -9.95 -9.44
C SER A 155 9.85 -10.13 -10.73
N ARG A 156 9.27 -11.31 -10.89
CA ARG A 156 8.27 -11.56 -11.92
C ARG A 156 6.93 -11.05 -11.40
N LEU A 157 6.37 -10.05 -12.08
CA LEU A 157 5.04 -9.53 -11.76
C LEU A 157 4.00 -10.39 -12.47
N GLY A 158 2.99 -10.84 -11.75
CA GLY A 158 1.82 -11.56 -12.24
C GLY A 158 0.60 -10.65 -12.34
N SER A 159 -0.59 -11.23 -12.13
CA SER A 159 -1.86 -10.51 -12.04
C SER A 159 -2.66 -10.95 -10.82
N SER A 160 -3.39 -10.01 -10.24
CA SER A 160 -4.35 -10.28 -9.16
C SER A 160 -5.80 -10.39 -9.65
N GLU A 161 -6.06 -10.11 -10.93
CA GLU A 161 -7.42 -10.03 -11.49
C GLU A 161 -8.09 -11.40 -11.64
N ASP A 162 -7.30 -12.45 -11.87
CA ASP A 162 -7.77 -13.83 -12.12
C ASP A 162 -7.53 -14.78 -10.94
N LEU A 163 -7.21 -14.25 -9.76
CA LEU A 163 -6.97 -15.04 -8.56
C LEU A 163 -8.19 -15.90 -8.18
N MET A 164 -7.96 -17.18 -7.95
CA MET A 164 -8.99 -18.13 -7.51
C MET A 164 -8.95 -18.30 -5.99
N ILE A 165 -10.11 -18.20 -5.35
CA ILE A 165 -10.22 -18.50 -3.91
C ILE A 165 -9.82 -19.96 -3.68
N GLY A 166 -8.88 -20.18 -2.77
CA GLY A 166 -8.31 -21.51 -2.44
C GLY A 166 -7.02 -21.85 -3.17
N GLU A 167 -6.55 -21.05 -4.14
CA GLU A 167 -5.24 -21.29 -4.75
C GLU A 167 -4.08 -20.96 -3.80
N TRP A 168 -2.97 -21.68 -3.96
CA TRP A 168 -1.79 -21.49 -3.14
C TRP A 168 -1.14 -20.13 -3.36
N VAL A 169 -0.83 -19.47 -2.25
CA VAL A 169 0.00 -18.26 -2.24
C VAL A 169 1.10 -18.38 -1.19
N VAL A 170 2.20 -17.73 -1.46
CA VAL A 170 3.39 -17.69 -0.60
C VAL A 170 3.71 -16.24 -0.29
N ALA A 171 3.74 -15.92 0.99
CA ALA A 171 4.19 -14.61 1.45
C ALA A 171 5.68 -14.69 1.83
N LEU A 172 6.48 -13.81 1.24
CA LEU A 172 7.90 -13.67 1.56
C LEU A 172 8.14 -12.36 2.31
N GLY A 173 9.06 -12.41 3.29
CA GLY A 173 9.47 -11.25 4.04
C GLY A 173 10.88 -11.39 4.59
N ASN A 174 11.57 -10.27 4.77
CA ASN A 174 12.94 -10.25 5.31
C ASN A 174 13.07 -9.24 6.46
N PRO A 175 12.30 -9.42 7.55
CA PRO A 175 12.18 -8.40 8.60
C PRO A 175 13.43 -8.19 9.43
N TYR A 176 14.28 -9.20 9.56
CA TYR A 176 15.35 -9.25 10.56
C TYR A 176 16.72 -9.60 9.97
N ALA A 177 16.96 -9.29 8.68
CA ALA A 177 18.24 -9.57 8.04
C ALA A 177 19.44 -9.05 8.86
N TYR A 178 19.30 -7.88 9.51
CA TYR A 178 20.31 -7.27 10.37
C TYR A 178 20.53 -7.98 11.72
N LEU A 179 19.56 -8.80 12.18
CA LEU A 179 19.65 -9.53 13.46
C LEU A 179 20.05 -11.00 13.27
N LEU A 180 19.64 -11.61 12.18
CA LEU A 180 19.76 -13.05 11.98
C LEU A 180 21.10 -13.48 11.39
N GLY A 181 21.94 -12.53 10.95
CA GLY A 181 23.25 -12.82 10.36
C GLY A 181 23.15 -13.51 8.99
N ASN A 182 21.94 -13.69 8.46
CA ASN A 182 21.68 -14.15 7.11
C ASN A 182 20.53 -13.29 6.53
N ALA A 183 20.63 -12.96 5.26
CA ALA A 183 19.69 -12.07 4.57
C ALA A 183 18.61 -12.83 3.79
N GLU A 184 18.46 -14.15 3.99
CA GLU A 184 17.45 -14.95 3.30
C GLU A 184 16.03 -14.62 3.79
N PRO A 185 15.04 -14.50 2.86
CA PRO A 185 13.67 -14.21 3.23
C PRO A 185 13.02 -15.33 4.06
N THR A 186 12.20 -14.94 5.02
CA THR A 186 11.25 -15.85 5.69
C THR A 186 10.08 -16.14 4.76
N VAL A 187 9.63 -17.38 4.75
CA VAL A 187 8.58 -17.89 3.89
C VAL A 187 7.40 -18.38 4.72
N THR A 188 6.19 -17.90 4.38
CA THR A 188 4.94 -18.47 4.91
C THR A 188 4.00 -18.82 3.76
N VAL A 189 3.21 -19.86 3.92
CA VAL A 189 2.36 -20.42 2.88
C VAL A 189 0.92 -20.44 3.35
N GLY A 190 0.01 -20.14 2.45
CA GLY A 190 -1.43 -20.19 2.66
C GLY A 190 -2.17 -20.25 1.34
N VAL A 191 -3.42 -19.82 1.36
CA VAL A 191 -4.28 -19.73 0.18
C VAL A 191 -4.86 -18.33 0.03
N VAL A 192 -5.35 -18.01 -1.16
CA VAL A 192 -6.24 -16.87 -1.35
C VAL A 192 -7.56 -17.18 -0.63
N SER A 193 -7.78 -16.53 0.50
CA SER A 193 -9.00 -16.72 1.31
C SER A 193 -10.18 -15.94 0.74
N ALA A 194 -9.93 -14.76 0.14
CA ALA A 194 -10.92 -13.94 -0.55
C ALA A 194 -10.22 -12.86 -1.38
N THR A 195 -10.94 -12.30 -2.35
CA THR A 195 -10.58 -11.09 -3.11
C THR A 195 -11.59 -9.99 -2.90
N GLY A 196 -11.27 -8.76 -3.27
CA GLY A 196 -12.20 -7.63 -3.18
C GLY A 196 -12.59 -7.25 -1.75
N ARG A 197 -11.67 -7.39 -0.79
CA ARG A 197 -11.93 -7.07 0.62
C ARG A 197 -11.71 -5.60 0.91
N ASN A 198 -12.75 -4.96 1.43
CA ASN A 198 -12.69 -3.60 1.93
C ASN A 198 -12.60 -3.65 3.46
N ILE A 199 -11.52 -3.09 4.00
CA ILE A 199 -11.31 -2.96 5.45
C ILE A 199 -11.83 -1.58 5.86
N LEU A 200 -12.74 -1.56 6.83
CA LEU A 200 -13.29 -0.31 7.34
C LEU A 200 -12.18 0.57 7.92
N PRO A 201 -12.14 1.86 7.52
CA PRO A 201 -11.18 2.81 8.10
C PRO A 201 -11.36 2.89 9.61
N SER A 202 -10.26 2.90 10.36
CA SER A 202 -10.26 3.21 11.80
C SER A 202 -9.79 4.64 12.01
N GLU A 203 -10.20 5.28 13.11
CA GLU A 203 -9.90 6.69 13.41
C GLU A 203 -8.41 7.04 13.40
N ASN A 204 -7.54 6.03 13.55
CA ASN A 204 -6.09 6.21 13.63
C ASN A 204 -5.31 5.74 12.40
N GLN A 205 -6.00 5.27 11.33
CA GLN A 205 -5.37 4.81 10.10
C GLN A 205 -5.50 5.85 9.00
N VAL A 206 -4.40 6.16 8.33
CA VAL A 206 -4.36 7.11 7.21
C VAL A 206 -4.69 6.44 5.88
N GLY A 207 -4.34 5.15 5.72
CA GLY A 207 -4.52 4.39 4.47
C GLY A 207 -5.95 3.89 4.25
N LEU A 208 -6.31 3.71 2.99
CA LEU A 208 -7.54 3.06 2.54
C LEU A 208 -7.20 1.63 2.05
N TYR A 209 -7.53 0.65 2.88
CA TYR A 209 -7.31 -0.76 2.57
C TYR A 209 -8.53 -1.34 1.85
N LEU A 210 -8.67 -1.01 0.58
CA LEU A 210 -9.82 -1.34 -0.25
C LEU A 210 -9.41 -2.32 -1.35
N ASP A 211 -10.33 -3.20 -1.74
CA ASP A 211 -10.13 -4.23 -2.76
C ASP A 211 -8.90 -5.11 -2.49
N MET A 212 -8.68 -5.46 -1.23
CA MET A 212 -7.51 -6.21 -0.79
C MET A 212 -7.65 -7.71 -1.09
N ILE A 213 -6.53 -8.37 -1.34
CA ILE A 213 -6.40 -9.83 -1.35
C ILE A 213 -6.30 -10.29 0.10
N GLN A 214 -7.20 -11.18 0.52
CA GLN A 214 -7.14 -11.83 1.84
C GLN A 214 -6.45 -13.19 1.72
N THR A 215 -5.54 -13.49 2.65
CA THR A 215 -4.85 -14.79 2.75
C THR A 215 -4.72 -15.24 4.21
N ASP A 216 -4.62 -16.56 4.41
CA ASP A 216 -4.27 -17.18 5.69
C ASP A 216 -2.75 -17.46 5.81
N ALA A 217 -1.97 -17.21 4.75
CA ALA A 217 -0.51 -17.14 4.87
C ALA A 217 -0.14 -16.17 6.01
N ALA A 218 0.76 -16.60 6.90
CA ALA A 218 1.08 -15.81 8.08
C ALA A 218 1.80 -14.52 7.72
N ILE A 219 1.09 -13.40 7.79
CA ILE A 219 1.64 -12.04 7.70
C ILE A 219 1.92 -11.58 9.13
N ASN A 220 3.17 -11.24 9.41
CA ASN A 220 3.62 -10.72 10.71
C ASN A 220 4.40 -9.43 10.50
N PRO A 221 4.59 -8.61 11.56
CA PRO A 221 5.44 -7.43 11.49
C PRO A 221 6.80 -7.75 10.87
N GLY A 222 7.12 -7.03 9.79
CA GLY A 222 8.32 -7.20 8.99
C GLY A 222 8.11 -7.88 7.64
N ASN A 223 7.04 -8.65 7.41
CA ASN A 223 6.65 -9.11 6.07
C ASN A 223 5.99 -8.00 5.24
N SER A 224 5.55 -6.91 5.90
CA SER A 224 4.97 -5.73 5.23
C SER A 224 5.92 -5.18 4.17
N GLY A 225 5.41 -4.94 2.97
CA GLY A 225 6.16 -4.49 1.79
C GLY A 225 6.78 -5.63 0.97
N GLY A 226 6.79 -6.86 1.48
CA GLY A 226 7.21 -8.05 0.75
C GLY A 226 6.14 -8.58 -0.20
N PRO A 227 6.52 -9.45 -1.15
CA PRO A 227 5.57 -9.99 -2.11
C PRO A 227 4.69 -11.10 -1.53
N LEU A 228 3.44 -11.14 -2.01
CA LEU A 228 2.59 -12.31 -2.06
C LEU A 228 2.72 -12.90 -3.46
N VAL A 229 3.19 -14.16 -3.58
CA VAL A 229 3.41 -14.80 -4.88
C VAL A 229 2.49 -15.98 -5.08
N ASN A 230 2.10 -16.26 -6.34
CA ASN A 230 1.36 -17.45 -6.73
C ASN A 230 2.28 -18.67 -6.85
N ALA A 231 1.71 -19.83 -7.17
CA ALA A 231 2.44 -21.09 -7.34
C ALA A 231 3.46 -21.09 -8.50
N SER A 232 3.38 -20.12 -9.42
CA SER A 232 4.35 -19.89 -10.51
C SER A 232 5.54 -18.98 -10.11
N GLY A 233 5.53 -18.47 -8.88
CA GLY A 233 6.54 -17.52 -8.39
C GLY A 233 6.36 -16.10 -8.90
N GLU A 234 5.17 -15.78 -9.38
CA GLU A 234 4.80 -14.44 -9.84
C GLU A 234 4.14 -13.65 -8.71
N VAL A 235 4.50 -12.38 -8.59
CA VAL A 235 3.96 -11.50 -7.56
C VAL A 235 2.54 -11.09 -7.92
N VAL A 236 1.60 -11.42 -7.06
CA VAL A 236 0.17 -11.08 -7.21
C VAL A 236 -0.28 -9.99 -6.24
N GLY A 237 0.55 -9.67 -5.23
CA GLY A 237 0.26 -8.61 -4.29
C GLY A 237 1.46 -8.21 -3.43
N ILE A 238 1.31 -7.11 -2.70
CA ILE A 238 2.26 -6.63 -1.69
C ILE A 238 1.65 -6.83 -0.30
N ASN A 239 2.30 -7.64 0.53
CA ASN A 239 1.87 -7.88 1.92
C ASN A 239 1.80 -6.54 2.67
N SER A 240 0.70 -6.24 3.34
CA SER A 240 0.54 -4.95 4.01
C SER A 240 0.17 -5.14 5.48
N SER A 241 -1.04 -5.55 5.78
CA SER A 241 -1.60 -5.50 7.12
C SER A 241 -2.22 -6.82 7.58
N ILE A 242 -2.43 -6.90 8.89
CA ILE A 242 -3.22 -7.97 9.52
C ILE A 242 -4.40 -7.33 10.25
N LEU A 243 -5.54 -8.00 10.27
CA LEU A 243 -6.62 -7.70 11.18
C LEU A 243 -6.43 -8.52 12.47
N SER A 244 -5.92 -7.88 13.51
CA SER A 244 -5.58 -8.57 14.76
C SER A 244 -5.74 -7.64 15.97
N ASN A 245 -6.40 -8.13 17.01
CA ASN A 245 -6.50 -7.44 18.29
C ASN A 245 -5.26 -7.64 19.17
N SER A 246 -4.45 -8.65 18.89
CA SER A 246 -3.26 -9.02 19.67
C SER A 246 -1.94 -8.56 19.05
N GLY A 247 -1.97 -8.03 17.82
CA GLY A 247 -0.78 -7.66 17.04
C GLY A 247 -0.07 -8.83 16.35
N GLY A 248 -0.52 -10.07 16.56
CA GLY A 248 -0.02 -11.28 15.87
C GLY A 248 -1.00 -11.78 14.81
N ASN A 249 -0.52 -12.60 13.88
CA ASN A 249 -1.35 -13.21 12.84
C ASN A 249 -2.39 -14.17 13.45
N VAL A 250 -3.65 -14.04 13.02
CA VAL A 250 -4.77 -14.89 13.40
C VAL A 250 -5.43 -15.55 12.18
N GLY A 251 -4.70 -15.66 11.06
CA GLY A 251 -5.21 -16.19 9.77
C GLY A 251 -5.97 -15.14 8.94
N LEU A 252 -5.81 -13.86 9.24
CA LEU A 252 -6.42 -12.74 8.52
C LEU A 252 -5.31 -11.78 8.06
N GLY A 253 -4.57 -12.19 7.03
CA GLY A 253 -3.59 -11.37 6.34
C GLY A 253 -4.19 -10.71 5.10
N PHE A 254 -3.66 -9.55 4.73
CA PHE A 254 -4.10 -8.78 3.57
C PHE A 254 -2.91 -8.30 2.76
N ALA A 255 -3.08 -8.35 1.43
CA ALA A 255 -2.11 -7.82 0.47
C ALA A 255 -2.77 -6.83 -0.49
N ILE A 256 -2.02 -5.81 -0.87
CA ILE A 256 -2.40 -4.82 -1.87
C ILE A 256 -2.28 -5.49 -3.24
N PRO A 257 -3.29 -5.43 -4.13
CA PRO A 257 -3.21 -5.96 -5.49
C PRO A 257 -1.99 -5.44 -6.24
N ILE A 258 -1.32 -6.32 -7.02
CA ILE A 258 -0.07 -5.97 -7.69
C ILE A 258 -0.26 -4.85 -8.73
N GLU A 259 -1.39 -4.81 -9.42
CA GLU A 259 -1.72 -3.78 -10.40
C GLU A 259 -1.73 -2.40 -9.76
N ARG A 260 -2.33 -2.28 -8.57
CA ARG A 260 -2.33 -1.02 -7.79
C ARG A 260 -0.92 -0.62 -7.39
N ALA A 261 -0.14 -1.57 -6.86
CA ALA A 261 1.23 -1.31 -6.42
C ALA A 261 2.13 -0.83 -7.56
N VAL A 262 2.04 -1.48 -8.73
CA VAL A 262 2.80 -1.13 -9.94
C VAL A 262 2.39 0.23 -10.46
N ARG A 263 1.08 0.51 -10.55
CA ARG A 263 0.56 1.79 -11.02
C ARG A 263 1.03 2.96 -10.15
N VAL A 264 0.91 2.82 -8.83
CA VAL A 264 1.37 3.82 -7.87
C VAL A 264 2.89 4.02 -7.97
N ALA A 265 3.64 2.91 -8.08
CA ALA A 265 5.09 2.97 -8.20
C ALA A 265 5.53 3.65 -9.51
N ASP A 266 4.90 3.34 -10.65
CA ASP A 266 5.20 3.97 -11.93
C ASP A 266 4.95 5.48 -11.89
N GLU A 267 3.85 5.91 -11.28
CA GLU A 267 3.54 7.32 -11.16
C GLU A 267 4.55 8.04 -10.24
N ILE A 268 4.92 7.43 -9.10
CA ILE A 268 5.96 7.97 -8.21
C ILE A 268 7.31 8.09 -8.94
N VAL A 269 7.72 7.07 -9.70
CA VAL A 269 8.97 7.10 -10.47
C VAL A 269 8.98 8.25 -11.47
N ARG A 270 7.85 8.52 -12.14
CA ARG A 270 7.75 9.56 -13.16
C ARG A 270 7.61 10.98 -12.59
N THR A 271 6.90 11.15 -11.50
CA THR A 271 6.46 12.46 -11.02
C THR A 271 6.88 12.78 -9.59
N GLY A 272 7.36 11.80 -8.82
CA GLY A 272 7.68 11.92 -7.40
C GLY A 272 6.46 11.87 -6.47
N THR A 273 5.24 11.91 -7.01
CA THR A 273 3.99 11.93 -6.24
C THR A 273 2.87 11.23 -7.01
N VAL A 274 1.82 10.79 -6.30
CA VAL A 274 0.64 10.21 -6.92
C VAL A 274 -0.42 11.29 -7.14
N ARG A 275 -0.84 11.49 -8.39
CA ARG A 275 -1.94 12.39 -8.73
C ARG A 275 -3.26 11.64 -8.65
N ARG A 276 -4.25 12.26 -8.03
CA ARG A 276 -5.58 11.67 -7.87
C ARG A 276 -6.49 12.04 -9.02
N ALA A 277 -7.10 11.02 -9.61
CA ALA A 277 -8.12 11.23 -10.62
C ALA A 277 -9.41 11.78 -9.98
N TRP A 278 -10.00 12.79 -10.61
CA TRP A 278 -11.25 13.38 -10.21
C TRP A 278 -12.33 13.10 -11.26
N LEU A 279 -13.48 12.62 -10.79
CA LEU A 279 -14.62 12.31 -11.65
C LEU A 279 -15.72 13.39 -11.55
N GLY A 280 -15.66 14.27 -10.57
CA GLY A 280 -16.62 15.36 -10.42
C GLY A 280 -18.02 14.90 -9.99
N LEU A 281 -18.08 13.83 -9.20
CA LEU A 281 -19.34 13.36 -8.60
C LEU A 281 -19.07 12.86 -7.18
N GLU A 282 -20.10 12.89 -6.37
CA GLU A 282 -20.14 12.27 -5.05
C GLU A 282 -21.27 11.25 -5.00
N VAL A 283 -21.06 10.24 -4.19
CA VAL A 283 -22.03 9.17 -3.98
C VAL A 283 -22.46 9.12 -2.51
N SER A 284 -23.57 8.48 -2.23
CA SER A 284 -24.02 8.24 -0.86
C SER A 284 -22.96 7.50 -0.06
N GLY A 285 -22.38 8.20 0.91
CA GLY A 285 -21.40 7.68 1.85
C GLY A 285 -22.05 7.06 3.08
N PRO A 286 -21.25 6.60 4.05
CA PRO A 286 -21.72 6.05 5.30
C PRO A 286 -22.35 7.16 6.16
N GLY A 287 -23.68 7.23 6.17
CA GLY A 287 -24.44 8.20 6.97
C GLY A 287 -24.54 7.81 8.44
N GLN A 288 -24.65 6.54 8.78
CA GLN A 288 -24.69 6.00 10.15
C GLN A 288 -24.21 4.55 10.19
N ALA A 289 -23.86 4.06 11.37
CA ALA A 289 -23.41 2.68 11.57
C ALA A 289 -24.37 1.66 10.96
N GLY A 290 -24.01 1.08 9.82
CA GLY A 290 -24.82 0.10 9.08
C GLY A 290 -24.85 0.27 7.57
N ASP A 291 -24.42 1.39 7.02
CA ASP A 291 -24.47 1.69 5.57
C ASP A 291 -23.39 0.95 4.74
N TRP A 292 -22.60 0.09 5.36
CA TRP A 292 -21.70 -0.85 4.71
C TRP A 292 -22.44 -2.08 4.15
N ARG A 293 -23.75 -2.12 4.30
CA ARG A 293 -24.57 -3.22 3.78
C ARG A 293 -24.51 -3.22 2.27
N ARG A 294 -24.49 -4.43 1.72
CA ARG A 294 -24.54 -4.65 0.29
C ARG A 294 -25.84 -4.08 -0.28
N THR A 295 -25.72 -3.19 -1.25
CA THR A 295 -26.82 -2.62 -2.04
C THR A 295 -26.67 -3.01 -3.50
N ASP A 296 -27.70 -2.74 -4.32
CA ASP A 296 -27.64 -2.97 -5.76
C ASP A 296 -27.10 -1.74 -6.52
N GLY A 297 -26.08 -1.11 -5.99
CA GLY A 297 -25.47 0.08 -6.57
C GLY A 297 -25.28 1.20 -5.55
N VAL A 298 -24.62 2.27 -5.98
CA VAL A 298 -24.30 3.44 -5.16
C VAL A 298 -24.99 4.67 -5.77
N GLN A 299 -25.78 5.40 -4.97
CA GLN A 299 -26.52 6.56 -5.46
C GLN A 299 -25.61 7.79 -5.59
N VAL A 300 -25.66 8.47 -6.73
CA VAL A 300 -25.02 9.76 -6.96
C VAL A 300 -25.79 10.83 -6.19
N THR A 301 -25.14 11.49 -5.25
CA THR A 301 -25.72 12.56 -4.40
C THR A 301 -25.49 13.94 -4.98
N SER A 302 -24.33 14.16 -5.59
CA SER A 302 -24.00 15.42 -6.25
C SER A 302 -23.15 15.21 -7.51
N VAL A 303 -23.24 16.15 -8.42
CA VAL A 303 -22.42 16.22 -9.63
C VAL A 303 -21.89 17.64 -9.75
N ALA A 304 -20.57 17.78 -9.81
CA ALA A 304 -19.91 19.07 -9.94
C ALA A 304 -20.24 19.72 -11.29
N PRO A 305 -20.72 20.96 -11.30
CA PRO A 305 -20.90 21.69 -12.56
C PRO A 305 -19.59 21.75 -13.35
N ASP A 306 -19.67 21.58 -14.66
CA ASP A 306 -18.52 21.58 -15.59
C ASP A 306 -17.46 20.48 -15.29
N GLY A 307 -17.78 19.51 -14.40
CA GLY A 307 -16.91 18.37 -14.10
C GLY A 307 -17.09 17.22 -15.09
N PRO A 308 -16.19 16.22 -15.05
CA PRO A 308 -16.22 15.06 -15.93
C PRO A 308 -17.55 14.31 -15.95
N ALA A 309 -18.15 14.07 -14.77
CA ALA A 309 -19.42 13.39 -14.63
C ALA A 309 -20.57 14.19 -15.25
N ALA A 310 -20.60 15.52 -15.07
CA ALA A 310 -21.59 16.41 -15.69
C ALA A 310 -21.45 16.38 -17.22
N ALA A 311 -20.22 16.47 -17.74
CA ALA A 311 -19.94 16.38 -19.18
C ALA A 311 -20.39 15.02 -19.78
N ALA A 312 -20.29 13.94 -19.00
CA ALA A 312 -20.76 12.61 -19.38
C ALA A 312 -22.30 12.43 -19.25
N GLY A 313 -23.01 13.43 -18.69
CA GLY A 313 -24.48 13.42 -18.55
C GLY A 313 -25.01 12.70 -17.32
N LEU A 314 -24.18 12.47 -16.31
CA LEU A 314 -24.59 12.00 -14.98
C LEU A 314 -25.39 13.09 -14.25
N ARG A 315 -26.28 12.66 -13.35
CA ARG A 315 -27.15 13.53 -12.56
C ARG A 315 -27.26 13.03 -11.14
N PRO A 316 -27.52 13.92 -10.18
CA PRO A 316 -27.94 13.50 -8.85
C PRO A 316 -29.19 12.60 -8.92
N GLY A 317 -29.22 11.54 -8.13
CA GLY A 317 -30.26 10.51 -8.14
C GLY A 317 -29.93 9.28 -9.01
N ASP A 318 -28.98 9.35 -9.93
CA ASP A 318 -28.50 8.17 -10.67
C ASP A 318 -27.93 7.12 -9.71
N VAL A 319 -28.08 5.84 -10.05
CA VAL A 319 -27.49 4.73 -9.28
C VAL A 319 -26.42 4.04 -10.13
N LEU A 320 -25.18 4.08 -9.64
CA LEU A 320 -24.05 3.39 -10.24
C LEU A 320 -24.07 1.93 -9.81
N ALA A 321 -24.38 1.00 -10.73
CA ALA A 321 -24.41 -0.44 -10.45
C ALA A 321 -23.03 -1.09 -10.58
N SER A 322 -22.21 -0.60 -11.51
CA SER A 322 -20.79 -0.99 -11.67
C SER A 322 -19.99 0.17 -12.26
N ALA A 323 -18.65 0.15 -12.04
CA ALA A 323 -17.72 1.06 -12.68
C ALA A 323 -16.40 0.33 -12.94
N ALA A 324 -15.74 0.63 -14.08
CA ALA A 324 -14.50 -0.02 -14.49
C ALA A 324 -14.56 -1.57 -14.46
N GLY A 325 -15.73 -2.17 -14.74
CA GLY A 325 -15.94 -3.62 -14.67
C GLY A 325 -16.26 -4.17 -13.27
N HIS A 326 -16.07 -3.39 -12.22
CA HIS A 326 -16.31 -3.82 -10.83
C HIS A 326 -17.75 -3.50 -10.38
N PRO A 327 -18.47 -4.46 -9.76
CA PRO A 327 -19.80 -4.19 -9.19
C PRO A 327 -19.68 -3.27 -7.98
N LEU A 328 -20.53 -2.26 -7.90
CA LEU A 328 -20.56 -1.31 -6.79
C LEU A 328 -21.67 -1.71 -5.81
N ARG A 329 -21.28 -2.36 -4.72
CA ARG A 329 -22.20 -2.86 -3.69
C ARG A 329 -22.40 -1.87 -2.54
N ASN A 330 -21.43 -0.95 -2.37
CA ASN A 330 -21.44 0.09 -1.34
C ASN A 330 -20.43 1.19 -1.67
N TYR A 331 -20.36 2.22 -0.82
CA TYR A 331 -19.44 3.34 -0.93
C TYR A 331 -17.96 2.93 -1.06
N LEU A 332 -17.53 1.89 -0.32
CA LEU A 332 -16.13 1.46 -0.34
C LEU A 332 -15.71 0.86 -1.70
N ASP A 333 -16.61 0.16 -2.39
CA ASP A 333 -16.34 -0.33 -3.74
C ASP A 333 -16.12 0.84 -4.72
N TRP A 334 -16.88 1.94 -4.55
CA TRP A 334 -16.65 3.15 -5.33
C TRP A 334 -15.31 3.82 -5.02
N GLU A 335 -14.95 3.93 -3.74
CA GLU A 335 -13.65 4.44 -3.33
C GLU A 335 -12.49 3.56 -3.86
N ALA A 336 -12.65 2.23 -3.87
CA ALA A 336 -11.69 1.31 -4.44
C ALA A 336 -11.45 1.58 -5.95
N VAL A 337 -12.53 1.77 -6.71
CA VAL A 337 -12.42 2.14 -8.13
C VAL A 337 -11.67 3.44 -8.30
N LYS A 338 -11.95 4.47 -7.48
CA LYS A 338 -11.25 5.77 -7.58
C LYS A 338 -9.75 5.66 -7.27
N LEU A 339 -9.37 4.78 -6.32
CA LEU A 339 -7.96 4.55 -6.01
C LEU A 339 -7.18 4.01 -7.22
N ASP A 340 -7.84 3.31 -8.12
CA ASP A 340 -7.22 2.64 -9.25
C ASP A 340 -7.23 3.44 -10.55
N LEU A 341 -7.67 4.69 -10.52
CA LEU A 341 -7.72 5.57 -11.69
C LEU A 341 -6.51 6.50 -11.80
N HIS A 342 -6.01 6.65 -13.03
CA HIS A 342 -5.13 7.75 -13.39
C HIS A 342 -5.91 8.95 -13.90
N VAL A 343 -5.28 10.09 -13.88
CA VAL A 343 -5.80 11.30 -14.55
C VAL A 343 -5.83 11.06 -16.06
N GLY A 344 -7.02 11.22 -16.67
CA GLY A 344 -7.26 10.99 -18.09
C GLY A 344 -7.86 9.60 -18.41
N ASP A 345 -7.95 8.70 -17.44
CA ASP A 345 -8.58 7.39 -17.64
C ASP A 345 -10.07 7.53 -17.93
N ALA A 346 -10.55 6.66 -18.82
CA ALA A 346 -11.96 6.57 -19.17
C ALA A 346 -12.62 5.43 -18.39
N VAL A 347 -13.52 5.77 -17.50
CA VAL A 347 -14.32 4.83 -16.71
C VAL A 347 -15.68 4.62 -17.35
N THR A 348 -16.01 3.37 -17.66
CA THR A 348 -17.36 3.00 -18.04
C THR A 348 -18.15 2.63 -16.79
N ALA A 349 -19.20 3.38 -16.49
CA ALA A 349 -20.11 3.12 -15.39
C ALA A 349 -21.45 2.61 -15.94
N ARG A 350 -21.96 1.51 -15.36
CA ARG A 350 -23.34 1.05 -15.58
C ARG A 350 -24.26 1.84 -14.67
N VAL A 351 -25.07 2.69 -15.26
CA VAL A 351 -25.93 3.65 -14.53
C VAL A 351 -27.39 3.28 -14.69
N ARG A 352 -28.11 3.24 -13.60
CA ARG A 352 -29.57 3.14 -13.59
C ARG A 352 -30.15 4.52 -13.32
N ARG A 353 -31.08 4.93 -14.15
CA ARG A 353 -31.89 6.16 -14.00
C ARG A 353 -33.33 5.81 -14.28
N ASP A 354 -34.22 5.96 -13.26
CA ASP A 354 -35.58 5.45 -13.30
C ASP A 354 -35.56 3.93 -13.60
N ASP A 355 -36.26 3.48 -14.65
CA ASP A 355 -36.30 2.09 -15.08
C ASP A 355 -35.25 1.75 -16.18
N ASP A 356 -34.47 2.75 -16.64
CA ASP A 356 -33.48 2.57 -17.69
C ASP A 356 -32.08 2.28 -17.13
N ALA A 357 -31.37 1.33 -17.76
CA ALA A 357 -29.99 1.06 -17.48
C ALA A 357 -29.13 1.33 -18.74
N ARG A 358 -28.07 2.12 -18.58
CA ARG A 358 -27.16 2.50 -19.66
C ARG A 358 -25.71 2.56 -19.20
N ASP A 359 -24.81 2.42 -20.13
CA ASP A 359 -23.39 2.62 -19.89
C ASP A 359 -23.02 4.08 -20.18
N ILE A 360 -22.38 4.72 -19.23
CA ILE A 360 -21.90 6.09 -19.33
C ILE A 360 -20.37 6.05 -19.20
N ARG A 361 -19.69 6.65 -20.18
CA ARG A 361 -18.23 6.78 -20.18
C ARG A 361 -17.86 8.14 -19.60
N ILE A 362 -17.10 8.13 -18.49
CA ILE A 362 -16.60 9.31 -17.80
C ILE A 362 -15.08 9.35 -18.01
N VAL A 363 -14.53 10.47 -18.48
CA VAL A 363 -13.08 10.66 -18.58
C VAL A 363 -12.63 11.44 -17.35
N SER A 364 -11.80 10.83 -16.53
CA SER A 364 -11.30 11.47 -15.29
C SER A 364 -10.43 12.68 -15.61
N ALA A 365 -10.44 13.65 -14.73
CA ALA A 365 -9.59 14.85 -14.80
C ALA A 365 -8.65 14.93 -13.61
N ASP A 366 -7.71 15.85 -13.65
CA ASP A 366 -6.93 16.24 -12.48
C ASP A 366 -7.81 16.96 -11.46
N LEU A 367 -7.41 16.94 -10.19
CA LEU A 367 -8.13 17.67 -9.14
C LEU A 367 -8.23 19.16 -9.49
N PRO A 368 -9.41 19.78 -9.37
CA PRO A 368 -9.58 21.22 -9.61
C PRO A 368 -8.61 22.11 -8.83
N THR A 369 -8.28 21.74 -7.59
CA THR A 369 -7.28 22.47 -6.80
C THR A 369 -5.87 22.38 -7.37
N VAL A 370 -5.51 21.29 -8.07
CA VAL A 370 -4.20 21.13 -8.70
C VAL A 370 -4.10 21.99 -9.96
N THR A 371 -5.16 22.06 -10.76
CA THR A 371 -5.18 22.80 -12.04
C THR A 371 -5.45 24.31 -11.88
N ALA A 372 -6.09 24.72 -10.76
CA ALA A 372 -6.39 26.13 -10.49
C ALA A 372 -5.14 27.00 -10.43
N ALA A 373 -5.27 28.27 -10.84
CA ALA A 373 -4.21 29.26 -10.68
C ALA A 373 -3.91 29.51 -9.19
N LYS A 374 -2.61 29.48 -8.83
CA LYS A 374 -2.13 29.70 -7.47
C LYS A 374 -1.73 31.17 -7.30
N VAL A 375 -2.13 31.73 -6.17
CA VAL A 375 -1.70 33.05 -5.73
C VAL A 375 -0.79 32.86 -4.52
N THR A 376 0.47 33.29 -4.64
CA THR A 376 1.45 33.20 -3.54
C THR A 376 1.40 34.47 -2.70
N VAL A 377 1.23 34.32 -1.40
CA VAL A 377 1.21 35.40 -0.42
C VAL A 377 2.34 35.20 0.59
N LEU A 378 3.11 36.23 0.89
CA LEU A 378 4.21 36.23 1.89
C LEU A 378 5.26 35.12 1.66
N ARG A 379 5.47 34.65 0.44
CA ARG A 379 6.38 33.57 -0.03
C ARG A 379 6.04 32.14 0.44
N ASP A 380 5.31 32.01 1.54
CA ASP A 380 5.12 30.73 2.23
C ASP A 380 3.67 30.25 2.24
N LEU A 381 2.76 30.96 1.59
CA LEU A 381 1.34 30.67 1.55
C LEU A 381 0.86 30.70 0.10
N GLU A 382 0.44 29.55 -0.41
CA GLU A 382 -0.20 29.42 -1.73
C GLU A 382 -1.70 29.21 -1.57
N LEU A 383 -2.45 30.02 -2.30
CA LEU A 383 -3.91 30.05 -2.27
C LEU A 383 -4.50 29.75 -3.64
N VAL A 384 -5.69 29.16 -3.65
CA VAL A 384 -6.55 29.04 -4.85
C VAL A 384 -7.92 29.65 -4.57
N THR A 385 -8.51 30.25 -5.61
CA THR A 385 -9.86 30.80 -5.50
C THR A 385 -10.89 29.68 -5.50
N ILE A 386 -11.87 29.72 -4.58
CA ILE A 386 -12.99 28.79 -4.56
C ILE A 386 -13.80 28.93 -5.85
N THR A 387 -13.99 27.82 -6.54
CA THR A 387 -14.89 27.65 -7.69
C THR A 387 -15.91 26.56 -7.37
N PRO A 388 -17.01 26.43 -8.12
CA PRO A 388 -17.95 25.33 -7.92
C PRO A 388 -17.29 23.93 -7.97
N ALA A 389 -16.28 23.75 -8.85
CA ALA A 389 -15.53 22.50 -8.96
C ALA A 389 -14.63 22.27 -7.71
N ILE A 390 -13.91 23.28 -7.22
CA ILE A 390 -13.08 23.19 -6.01
C ILE A 390 -13.98 23.01 -4.77
N ARG A 391 -15.13 23.67 -4.72
CA ARG A 391 -16.11 23.49 -3.66
C ARG A 391 -16.57 22.03 -3.59
N ALA A 392 -16.91 21.42 -4.73
CA ALA A 392 -17.29 20.02 -4.81
C ALA A 392 -16.12 19.09 -4.46
N GLU A 393 -14.89 19.37 -4.96
CA GLU A 393 -13.69 18.55 -4.66
C GLU A 393 -13.37 18.52 -3.16
N ARG A 394 -13.56 19.66 -2.46
CA ARG A 394 -13.14 19.83 -1.05
C ARG A 394 -14.30 19.75 -0.05
N GLU A 395 -15.51 19.52 -0.54
CA GLU A 395 -16.73 19.44 0.30
C GLU A 395 -16.90 20.67 1.22
N VAL A 396 -16.45 21.85 0.78
CA VAL A 396 -16.54 23.06 1.58
C VAL A 396 -17.90 23.74 1.39
N ARG A 397 -18.38 24.43 2.42
CA ARG A 397 -19.68 25.11 2.41
C ARG A 397 -19.61 26.46 1.73
N SER A 398 -18.49 27.17 1.92
CA SER A 398 -18.29 28.50 1.37
C SER A 398 -18.27 28.45 -0.17
N ASP A 399 -19.11 29.29 -0.78
CA ASP A 399 -19.21 29.43 -2.24
C ASP A 399 -18.17 30.38 -2.82
N GLN A 400 -17.49 31.15 -1.97
CA GLN A 400 -16.44 32.10 -2.30
C GLN A 400 -15.35 32.05 -1.23
N GLY A 401 -14.14 32.47 -1.57
CA GLY A 401 -13.02 32.55 -0.64
C GLY A 401 -11.69 32.17 -1.26
N ALA A 402 -10.67 32.14 -0.41
CA ALA A 402 -9.32 31.72 -0.73
C ALA A 402 -8.98 30.44 0.03
N LEU A 403 -8.90 29.31 -0.68
CA LEU A 403 -8.49 28.03 -0.11
C LEU A 403 -6.98 28.01 0.06
N ILE A 404 -6.50 27.64 1.24
CA ILE A 404 -5.08 27.37 1.49
C ILE A 404 -4.69 26.08 0.80
N TYR A 405 -4.00 26.20 -0.33
CA TYR A 405 -3.49 25.06 -1.09
C TYR A 405 -2.22 24.50 -0.45
N ARG A 406 -1.30 25.37 -0.06
CA ARG A 406 -0.05 25.01 0.62
C ARG A 406 0.40 26.13 1.55
N LEU A 407 0.97 25.77 2.69
CA LEU A 407 1.66 26.71 3.58
C LEU A 407 2.85 26.01 4.25
N SER A 408 3.87 26.79 4.62
CA SER A 408 5.03 26.25 5.35
C SER A 408 4.65 25.88 6.79
N ASP A 409 5.38 24.92 7.36
CA ASP A 409 5.24 24.55 8.78
C ASP A 409 5.45 25.71 9.73
N ALA A 410 6.33 26.67 9.35
CA ALA A 410 6.58 27.86 10.14
C ALA A 410 5.32 28.74 10.22
N VAL A 411 4.67 28.99 9.08
CA VAL A 411 3.41 29.75 9.00
C VAL A 411 2.30 29.00 9.72
N SER A 412 2.17 27.68 9.52
CA SER A 412 1.15 26.88 10.20
C SER A 412 1.27 26.96 11.73
N ARG A 413 2.47 26.81 12.27
CA ARG A 413 2.74 26.91 13.72
C ARG A 413 2.51 28.33 14.27
N ALA A 414 2.88 29.35 13.50
CA ALA A 414 2.74 30.75 13.93
C ALA A 414 1.29 31.22 13.91
N THR A 415 0.49 30.75 12.96
CA THR A 415 -0.87 31.26 12.70
C THR A 415 -1.97 30.30 13.15
N GLY A 416 -1.68 29.01 13.29
CA GLY A 416 -2.69 27.96 13.52
C GLY A 416 -3.52 27.62 12.27
N LEU A 417 -3.25 28.25 11.12
CA LEU A 417 -3.86 27.94 9.83
C LEU A 417 -3.31 26.61 9.29
N ARG A 418 -4.08 25.96 8.44
CA ARG A 418 -3.73 24.66 7.85
C ARG A 418 -4.09 24.61 6.36
N THR A 419 -3.42 23.76 5.63
CA THR A 419 -3.85 23.37 4.28
C THR A 419 -5.29 22.87 4.33
N GLY A 420 -6.12 23.34 3.38
CA GLY A 420 -7.55 23.04 3.32
C GLY A 420 -8.46 24.04 4.03
N ASP A 421 -7.93 24.99 4.82
CA ASP A 421 -8.74 26.09 5.35
C ASP A 421 -9.18 27.00 4.21
N VAL A 422 -10.42 27.47 4.25
CA VAL A 422 -10.95 28.46 3.31
C VAL A 422 -11.08 29.80 3.99
N ILE A 423 -10.25 30.77 3.62
CA ILE A 423 -10.30 32.13 4.15
C ILE A 423 -11.48 32.85 3.51
N ILE A 424 -12.40 33.35 4.33
CA ILE A 424 -13.64 33.99 3.92
C ILE A 424 -13.72 35.49 4.27
N ALA A 425 -12.91 35.95 5.24
CA ALA A 425 -12.84 37.37 5.57
C ALA A 425 -11.53 37.74 6.24
N ILE A 426 -11.12 39.01 6.04
CA ILE A 426 -10.11 39.71 6.83
C ILE A 426 -10.82 40.86 7.56
N ASN A 427 -10.74 40.88 8.91
CA ASN A 427 -11.48 41.80 9.77
C ASN A 427 -13.01 41.70 9.45
N ARG A 428 -13.56 42.79 8.86
CA ARG A 428 -14.97 42.86 8.43
C ARG A 428 -15.13 42.80 6.91
N THR A 429 -14.04 42.66 6.17
CA THR A 429 -14.04 42.63 4.71
C THR A 429 -14.10 41.19 4.24
N ALA A 430 -15.12 40.85 3.46
CA ALA A 430 -15.26 39.52 2.86
C ALA A 430 -14.14 39.29 1.84
N VAL A 431 -13.63 38.10 1.78
CA VAL A 431 -12.66 37.61 0.80
C VAL A 431 -13.41 36.70 -0.19
N ARG A 432 -13.40 37.08 -1.48
CA ARG A 432 -14.09 36.33 -2.54
C ARG A 432 -13.16 35.51 -3.41
N SER A 433 -11.86 35.85 -3.40
CA SER A 433 -10.83 35.18 -4.21
C SER A 433 -9.47 35.17 -3.52
N ALA A 434 -8.58 34.31 -4.01
CA ALA A 434 -7.18 34.27 -3.56
C ALA A 434 -6.45 35.59 -3.85
N GLN A 435 -6.74 36.25 -4.99
CA GLN A 435 -6.15 37.52 -5.34
C GLN A 435 -6.65 38.64 -4.41
N GLU A 436 -7.95 38.69 -4.12
CA GLU A 436 -8.52 39.70 -3.20
C GLU A 436 -7.91 39.56 -1.79
N PHE A 437 -7.69 38.30 -1.33
CA PHE A 437 -6.96 38.09 -0.07
C PHE A 437 -5.54 38.67 -0.13
N ALA A 438 -4.80 38.40 -1.20
CA ALA A 438 -3.44 38.90 -1.37
C ALA A 438 -3.40 40.43 -1.36
N ASP A 439 -4.34 41.09 -2.05
CA ASP A 439 -4.42 42.56 -2.13
C ASP A 439 -4.78 43.15 -0.76
N LEU A 440 -5.73 42.56 -0.04
CA LEU A 440 -6.09 42.98 1.32
C LEU A 440 -4.89 42.87 2.28
N VAL A 441 -4.20 41.72 2.28
CA VAL A 441 -3.02 41.49 3.13
C VAL A 441 -1.92 42.51 2.83
N ASN A 442 -1.64 42.77 1.56
CA ASN A 442 -0.63 43.77 1.14
C ASN A 442 -1.00 45.22 1.49
N SER A 443 -2.29 45.50 1.71
CA SER A 443 -2.78 46.80 2.10
C SER A 443 -2.77 47.05 3.61
N LEU A 444 -2.53 46.00 4.43
CA LEU A 444 -2.53 46.13 5.88
C LEU A 444 -1.30 46.89 6.38
N PRO A 445 -1.50 47.84 7.31
CA PRO A 445 -0.38 48.56 7.92
C PRO A 445 0.52 47.59 8.73
N PRO A 446 1.85 47.69 8.63
CA PRO A 446 2.77 46.90 9.44
C PRO A 446 2.50 47.05 10.95
N GLY A 447 2.54 45.94 11.68
CA GLY A 447 2.40 45.95 13.14
C GLY A 447 0.95 46.05 13.65
N GLN A 448 -0.05 46.24 12.78
CA GLN A 448 -1.44 46.24 13.21
C GLN A 448 -2.00 44.79 13.26
N PRO A 449 -2.69 44.41 14.36
CA PRO A 449 -3.41 43.16 14.42
C PRO A 449 -4.58 43.15 13.44
N PHE A 450 -4.79 42.01 12.78
CA PHE A 450 -5.94 41.76 11.91
C PHE A 450 -6.50 40.36 12.16
N ARG A 451 -7.79 40.21 11.97
CA ARG A 451 -8.50 38.95 12.13
C ARG A 451 -8.69 38.26 10.79
N VAL A 452 -8.28 36.98 10.71
CA VAL A 452 -8.61 36.11 9.58
C VAL A 452 -9.71 35.18 10.02
N THR A 453 -10.86 35.23 9.31
CA THR A 453 -11.96 34.26 9.49
C THR A 453 -11.89 33.22 8.39
N PHE A 454 -12.00 31.97 8.77
CA PHE A 454 -11.87 30.84 7.85
C PHE A 454 -12.85 29.71 8.17
N GLU A 455 -13.17 28.92 7.16
CA GLU A 455 -13.86 27.62 7.27
C GLU A 455 -12.82 26.51 7.36
N ARG A 456 -12.99 25.61 8.33
CA ARG A 456 -12.22 24.37 8.49
C ARG A 456 -13.20 23.20 8.64
N GLY A 457 -13.21 22.30 7.65
CA GLY A 457 -14.25 21.28 7.57
C GLY A 457 -15.63 21.93 7.52
N SER A 458 -16.55 21.60 8.43
CA SER A 458 -17.88 22.19 8.48
C SER A 458 -18.03 23.35 9.47
N ALA A 459 -16.94 23.81 10.09
CA ALA A 459 -16.95 24.83 11.14
C ALA A 459 -16.26 26.13 10.71
N TYR A 460 -16.78 27.27 11.18
CA TYR A 460 -16.13 28.56 11.03
C TYR A 460 -15.29 28.89 12.27
N SER A 461 -14.08 29.42 12.03
CA SER A 461 -13.13 29.80 13.06
C SER A 461 -12.43 31.09 12.69
N TRP A 462 -11.68 31.67 13.63
CA TRP A 462 -10.85 32.86 13.37
C TRP A 462 -9.53 32.79 14.11
N VAL A 463 -8.58 33.58 13.63
CA VAL A 463 -7.29 33.83 14.27
C VAL A 463 -6.94 35.27 14.15
N ASP A 464 -6.36 35.86 15.22
CA ASP A 464 -5.84 37.22 15.21
C ASP A 464 -4.33 37.16 14.90
N LEU A 465 -3.90 37.85 13.85
CA LEU A 465 -2.53 37.83 13.31
C LEU A 465 -1.96 39.24 13.33
N SER A 466 -0.63 39.36 13.35
CA SER A 466 0.08 40.63 13.14
C SER A 466 1.38 40.38 12.37
N PHE A 467 1.69 41.21 11.41
CA PHE A 467 3.01 41.21 10.77
C PHE A 467 4.03 41.97 11.65
N ARG A 468 5.15 41.33 11.91
CA ARG A 468 6.28 41.97 12.58
C ARG A 468 7.26 42.51 11.55
#